data_04cee6590d3ed3d2b0361471b7cbc30d
#
_entry.id   04cee6590d3ed3d2b0361471b7cbc30d
#
_cell.length_a   1.000
_cell.length_b   1.000
_cell.length_c   1.000
_cell.angle_alpha   90.00
_cell.angle_beta   90.00
_cell.angle_gamma   90.00
#
_symmetry.space_group_name_H-M   'P 1'
#
loop_
_entity.id
_entity.type
_entity.pdbx_description
1 polymer ?
#
loop_
_entity_poly.entity_id
_entity_poly.type
_entity_poly.pdbx_seq_one_letter_code
_entity_poly.pdbx_strand_id
1 'polypeptide(L)'
;MAMKAHYLGHVVFYVKDLERSLTFYRDLLGFHEVGRIFNGAAAALTSGRTHHELLLIQVGDAPGPPQGRRRGLYHIGIKIGDSLDELRAAKKDLERAGITIDGMSDHTVSQSLYLRDPDGNEVELYVDADESVWKKNPASVVAPIRPLHL
;
A
#
# COMPACT_ATOMS: atom_id res chain seq x y z
N MET A 1 24.09 -9.12 -22.63
CA MET A 1 22.65 -9.23 -22.37
C MET A 1 22.17 -7.97 -21.67
N ALA A 2 21.02 -7.43 -22.05
CA ALA A 2 20.42 -6.30 -21.35
C ALA A 2 19.80 -6.80 -20.03
N MET A 3 19.95 -6.02 -18.93
CA MET A 3 19.27 -6.26 -17.67
C MET A 3 17.75 -6.23 -17.90
N LYS A 4 17.01 -7.12 -17.24
CA LYS A 4 15.54 -7.15 -17.29
C LYS A 4 14.98 -7.17 -15.88
N ALA A 5 14.16 -6.18 -15.53
CA ALA A 5 13.39 -6.22 -14.30
C ALA A 5 12.28 -7.28 -14.39
N HIS A 6 12.13 -8.10 -13.37
CA HIS A 6 11.07 -9.10 -13.29
C HIS A 6 9.82 -8.53 -12.62
N TYR A 7 9.96 -7.90 -11.46
CA TYR A 7 8.89 -7.25 -10.67
C TYR A 7 9.49 -6.32 -9.62
N LEU A 8 8.67 -5.46 -9.04
CA LEU A 8 9.05 -4.70 -7.86
C LEU A 8 9.09 -5.66 -6.66
N GLY A 9 10.27 -5.88 -6.08
CA GLY A 9 10.49 -6.86 -5.01
C GLY A 9 9.99 -6.37 -3.67
N HIS A 10 10.50 -5.24 -3.20
CA HIS A 10 10.19 -4.67 -1.89
C HIS A 10 10.36 -3.16 -1.86
N VAL A 11 9.79 -2.55 -0.83
CA VAL A 11 9.93 -1.13 -0.48
C VAL A 11 10.47 -1.04 0.95
N VAL A 12 11.37 -0.10 1.22
CA VAL A 12 11.90 0.17 2.55
C VAL A 12 11.43 1.54 3.00
N PHE A 13 10.81 1.60 4.19
CA PHE A 13 10.41 2.85 4.83
C PHE A 13 11.28 3.15 6.05
N TYR A 14 11.71 4.39 6.16
CA TYR A 14 12.03 4.95 7.46
C TYR A 14 10.72 5.34 8.17
N VAL A 15 10.57 4.91 9.41
CA VAL A 15 9.38 5.17 10.24
C VAL A 15 9.79 5.83 11.54
N LYS A 16 8.92 6.70 12.08
CA LYS A 16 9.18 7.36 13.36
C LYS A 16 9.24 6.36 14.50
N ASP A 17 8.26 5.47 14.58
CA ASP A 17 8.09 4.46 15.63
C ASP A 17 7.71 3.13 14.99
N LEU A 18 8.52 2.10 15.25
CA LEU A 18 8.34 0.79 14.62
C LEU A 18 7.03 0.12 15.05
N GLU A 19 6.70 0.13 16.34
CA GLU A 19 5.51 -0.56 16.84
C GLU A 19 4.22 0.13 16.34
N ARG A 20 4.22 1.45 16.25
CA ARG A 20 3.10 2.20 15.65
C ARG A 20 2.91 1.82 14.17
N SER A 21 3.99 1.68 13.43
CA SER A 21 3.92 1.29 12.02
C SER A 21 3.55 -0.19 11.86
N LEU A 22 4.00 -1.08 12.77
CA LEU A 22 3.57 -2.48 12.80
C LEU A 22 2.07 -2.63 13.10
N THR A 23 1.53 -1.81 14.00
CA THR A 23 0.07 -1.78 14.23
C THR A 23 -0.70 -1.47 12.93
N PHE A 24 -0.18 -0.59 12.09
CA PHE A 24 -0.80 -0.29 10.80
C PHE A 24 -0.57 -1.40 9.76
N TYR A 25 0.68 -1.73 9.45
CA TYR A 25 0.99 -2.65 8.35
C TYR A 25 0.74 -4.11 8.71
N ARG A 26 1.10 -4.55 9.92
CA ARG A 26 0.93 -5.93 10.37
C ARG A 26 -0.49 -6.19 10.88
N ASP A 27 -0.94 -5.40 11.87
CA ASP A 27 -2.15 -5.74 12.62
C ASP A 27 -3.42 -5.30 11.87
N LEU A 28 -3.40 -4.15 11.17
CA LEU A 28 -4.55 -3.65 10.40
C LEU A 28 -4.55 -4.16 8.95
N LEU A 29 -3.43 -4.07 8.23
CA LEU A 29 -3.35 -4.47 6.82
C LEU A 29 -3.05 -5.96 6.61
N GLY A 30 -2.66 -6.70 7.65
CA GLY A 30 -2.51 -8.15 7.60
C GLY A 30 -1.19 -8.67 7.05
N PHE A 31 -0.15 -7.85 6.96
CA PHE A 31 1.19 -8.36 6.67
C PHE A 31 1.71 -9.22 7.82
N HIS A 32 2.57 -10.18 7.52
CA HIS A 32 3.22 -11.03 8.51
C HIS A 32 4.64 -10.52 8.80
N GLU A 33 4.99 -10.38 10.07
CA GLU A 33 6.35 -10.07 10.49
C GLU A 33 7.24 -11.30 10.30
N VAL A 34 8.25 -11.19 9.44
CA VAL A 34 9.21 -12.27 9.13
C VAL A 34 10.32 -12.31 10.20
N GLY A 35 10.76 -11.15 10.66
CA GLY A 35 11.81 -11.03 11.65
C GLY A 35 12.29 -9.60 11.81
N ARG A 36 13.20 -9.43 12.78
CA ARG A 36 13.77 -8.13 13.14
C ARG A 36 15.27 -8.09 12.96
N ILE A 37 15.80 -6.92 12.61
CA ILE A 37 17.22 -6.63 12.46
C ILE A 37 17.56 -5.31 13.18
N PHE A 38 18.83 -4.94 13.20
CA PHE A 38 19.33 -3.73 13.86
C PHE A 38 18.92 -3.64 15.34
N ASN A 39 19.17 -4.75 16.09
CA ASN A 39 18.77 -4.86 17.51
C ASN A 39 17.27 -4.57 17.76
N GLY A 40 16.41 -4.99 16.83
CA GLY A 40 14.97 -4.80 16.93
C GLY A 40 14.45 -3.46 16.40
N ALA A 41 15.32 -2.58 15.89
CA ALA A 41 14.90 -1.29 15.34
C ALA A 41 14.31 -1.37 13.92
N ALA A 42 14.30 -2.53 13.29
CA ALA A 42 13.67 -2.74 12.00
C ALA A 42 12.95 -4.09 11.92
N ALA A 43 11.87 -4.15 11.15
CA ALA A 43 11.08 -5.34 10.91
C ALA A 43 10.83 -5.55 9.41
N ALA A 44 11.02 -6.79 8.95
CA ALA A 44 10.66 -7.22 7.61
C ALA A 44 9.26 -7.83 7.63
N LEU A 45 8.43 -7.44 6.66
CA LEU A 45 7.03 -7.86 6.54
C LEU A 45 6.78 -8.49 5.18
N THR A 46 5.92 -9.52 5.14
CA THR A 46 5.49 -10.18 3.92
C THR A 46 3.98 -10.34 3.87
N SER A 47 3.42 -10.28 2.66
CA SER A 47 2.06 -10.74 2.37
C SER A 47 2.00 -12.24 2.08
N GLY A 48 3.14 -12.93 2.04
CA GLY A 48 3.29 -14.32 1.62
C GLY A 48 3.71 -14.49 0.15
N ARG A 49 3.79 -13.41 -0.63
CA ARG A 49 4.16 -13.46 -2.05
C ARG A 49 5.67 -13.70 -2.24
N THR A 50 6.48 -13.10 -1.39
CA THR A 50 7.94 -13.23 -1.44
C THR A 50 8.53 -13.19 -0.01
N HIS A 51 9.86 -13.28 0.13
CA HIS A 51 10.53 -13.24 1.43
C HIS A 51 10.22 -11.98 2.27
N HIS A 52 10.00 -10.83 1.66
CA HIS A 52 9.44 -9.62 2.24
C HIS A 52 9.05 -8.64 1.13
N GLU A 53 7.98 -7.91 1.32
CA GLU A 53 7.58 -6.79 0.48
C GLU A 53 7.85 -5.45 1.14
N LEU A 54 7.86 -5.40 2.47
CA LEU A 54 8.15 -4.18 3.22
C LEU A 54 9.29 -4.44 4.22
N LEU A 55 10.14 -3.43 4.40
CA LEU A 55 11.05 -3.31 5.52
C LEU A 55 10.81 -1.96 6.17
N LEU A 56 10.52 -1.97 7.47
CA LEU A 56 10.31 -0.77 8.28
C LEU A 56 11.53 -0.55 9.17
N ILE A 57 12.13 0.63 9.13
CA ILE A 57 13.33 0.96 9.92
C ILE A 57 13.03 2.19 10.77
N GLN A 58 13.08 2.04 12.09
CA GLN A 58 12.83 3.14 13.02
C GLN A 58 13.97 4.16 12.99
N VAL A 59 13.61 5.42 12.84
CA VAL A 59 14.54 6.57 12.83
C VAL A 59 14.17 7.67 13.85
N GLY A 60 13.11 7.46 14.64
CA GLY A 60 12.67 8.40 15.67
C GLY A 60 12.17 9.74 15.10
N ASP A 61 12.60 10.85 15.69
CA ASP A 61 12.15 12.19 15.34
C ASP A 61 12.82 12.80 14.08
N ALA A 62 13.36 11.96 13.20
CA ALA A 62 13.80 12.42 11.88
C ALA A 62 12.63 13.08 11.11
N PRO A 63 12.90 14.02 10.18
CA PRO A 63 11.86 14.64 9.38
C PRO A 63 11.00 13.61 8.64
N GLY A 64 9.68 13.79 8.68
CA GLY A 64 8.74 12.96 7.95
C GLY A 64 8.74 13.22 6.43
N PRO A 65 7.94 12.48 5.66
CA PRO A 65 7.87 12.66 4.22
C PRO A 65 7.32 14.05 3.87
N PRO A 66 7.93 14.74 2.91
CA PRO A 66 7.43 16.02 2.45
C PRO A 66 6.04 15.86 1.82
N GLN A 67 5.17 16.83 2.06
CA GLN A 67 3.79 16.82 1.55
C GLN A 67 3.69 17.53 0.19
N GLY A 68 2.63 17.23 -0.56
CA GLY A 68 2.33 17.84 -1.84
C GLY A 68 3.14 17.28 -3.02
N ARG A 69 3.03 17.93 -4.17
CA ARG A 69 3.71 17.51 -5.41
C ARG A 69 5.21 17.71 -5.31
N ARG A 70 5.96 16.61 -5.49
CA ARG A 70 7.42 16.58 -5.41
C ARG A 70 7.98 15.46 -6.26
N ARG A 71 9.27 15.48 -6.51
CA ARG A 71 9.97 14.33 -7.10
C ARG A 71 10.18 13.26 -6.04
N GLY A 72 10.00 12.00 -6.40
CA GLY A 72 10.17 10.85 -5.54
C GLY A 72 8.92 9.99 -5.49
N LEU A 73 8.84 9.11 -4.50
CA LEU A 73 7.69 8.23 -4.30
C LEU A 73 6.45 9.06 -3.97
N TYR A 74 5.36 8.83 -4.70
CA TYR A 74 4.06 9.43 -4.44
C TYR A 74 3.26 8.56 -3.45
N HIS A 75 2.99 7.31 -3.82
CA HIS A 75 2.34 6.33 -2.95
C HIS A 75 2.81 4.91 -3.26
N ILE A 76 2.43 3.97 -2.42
CA ILE A 76 2.51 2.54 -2.71
C ILE A 76 1.12 1.97 -2.89
N GLY A 77 0.95 1.09 -3.89
CA GLY A 77 -0.29 0.35 -4.09
C GLY A 77 -0.19 -1.03 -3.46
N ILE A 78 -1.15 -1.37 -2.60
CA ILE A 78 -1.27 -2.68 -1.94
C ILE A 78 -2.57 -3.31 -2.40
N LYS A 79 -2.46 -4.43 -3.11
CA LYS A 79 -3.62 -5.22 -3.49
C LYS A 79 -4.17 -5.95 -2.27
N ILE A 80 -5.48 -5.81 -2.02
CA ILE A 80 -6.16 -6.41 -0.86
C ILE A 80 -7.25 -7.41 -1.24
N GLY A 81 -7.54 -7.57 -2.53
CA GLY A 81 -8.55 -8.51 -3.01
C GLY A 81 -8.86 -8.36 -4.50
N ASP A 82 -9.93 -9.01 -4.93
CA ASP A 82 -10.38 -9.09 -6.32
C ASP A 82 -11.88 -8.76 -6.47
N SER A 83 -12.48 -8.12 -5.46
CA SER A 83 -13.91 -7.78 -5.47
C SER A 83 -14.20 -6.47 -4.75
N LEU A 84 -15.27 -5.79 -5.16
CA LEU A 84 -15.77 -4.60 -4.48
C LEU A 84 -16.27 -4.91 -3.05
N ASP A 85 -16.70 -6.13 -2.76
CA ASP A 85 -17.13 -6.50 -1.41
C ASP A 85 -15.95 -6.55 -0.43
N GLU A 86 -14.78 -7.03 -0.88
CA GLU A 86 -13.54 -6.96 -0.11
C GLU A 86 -13.13 -5.51 0.13
N LEU A 87 -13.25 -4.64 -0.88
CA LEU A 87 -12.94 -3.21 -0.72
C LEU A 87 -13.90 -2.52 0.25
N ARG A 88 -15.21 -2.86 0.22
CA ARG A 88 -16.21 -2.38 1.20
C ARG A 88 -15.90 -2.86 2.61
N ALA A 89 -15.48 -4.12 2.76
CA ALA A 89 -15.08 -4.67 4.05
C ALA A 89 -13.86 -3.91 4.60
N ALA A 90 -12.83 -3.73 3.77
CA ALA A 90 -11.64 -2.98 4.14
C ALA A 90 -11.96 -1.53 4.55
N LYS A 91 -12.86 -0.85 3.82
CA LYS A 91 -13.33 0.49 4.18
C LYS A 91 -13.91 0.52 5.60
N LYS A 92 -14.78 -0.45 5.94
CA LYS A 92 -15.38 -0.54 7.28
C LYS A 92 -14.34 -0.80 8.36
N ASP A 93 -13.34 -1.64 8.09
CA ASP A 93 -12.27 -1.95 9.05
C ASP A 93 -11.38 -0.74 9.30
N LEU A 94 -11.05 0.03 8.25
CA LEU A 94 -10.32 1.29 8.37
C LEU A 94 -11.10 2.32 9.20
N GLU A 95 -12.40 2.48 8.93
CA GLU A 95 -13.28 3.39 9.68
C GLU A 95 -13.36 3.01 11.16
N ARG A 96 -13.49 1.70 11.48
CA ARG A 96 -13.46 1.20 12.87
C ARG A 96 -12.12 1.45 13.56
N ALA A 97 -11.03 1.38 12.81
CA ALA A 97 -9.68 1.68 13.30
C ALA A 97 -9.40 3.20 13.41
N GLY A 98 -10.36 4.06 13.04
CA GLY A 98 -10.22 5.51 13.07
C GLY A 98 -9.30 6.06 11.99
N ILE A 99 -9.07 5.31 10.90
CA ILE A 99 -8.25 5.74 9.76
C ILE A 99 -9.09 6.59 8.81
N THR A 100 -8.62 7.78 8.50
CA THR A 100 -9.24 8.65 7.51
C THR A 100 -8.97 8.15 6.10
N ILE A 101 -10.02 8.04 5.29
CA ILE A 101 -9.92 7.76 3.86
C ILE A 101 -9.92 9.09 3.11
N ASP A 102 -8.79 9.40 2.47
CA ASP A 102 -8.58 10.67 1.77
C ASP A 102 -9.31 10.72 0.42
N GLY A 103 -9.55 9.57 -0.19
CA GLY A 103 -10.24 9.48 -1.48
C GLY A 103 -10.55 8.06 -1.91
N MET A 104 -11.42 7.95 -2.91
CA MET A 104 -11.80 6.69 -3.54
C MET A 104 -11.87 6.90 -5.05
N SER A 105 -11.34 5.95 -5.82
CA SER A 105 -11.27 6.05 -7.28
C SER A 105 -11.54 4.72 -7.98
N ASP A 106 -12.20 4.81 -9.13
CA ASP A 106 -12.32 3.71 -10.10
C ASP A 106 -11.38 3.98 -11.27
N HIS A 107 -10.36 3.14 -11.38
CA HIS A 107 -9.35 3.18 -12.45
C HIS A 107 -9.68 2.26 -13.62
N THR A 108 -10.89 1.71 -13.70
CA THR A 108 -11.33 0.73 -14.70
C THR A 108 -10.72 -0.65 -14.47
N VAL A 109 -9.40 -0.76 -14.32
CA VAL A 109 -8.68 -2.03 -14.06
C VAL A 109 -8.58 -2.36 -12.57
N SER A 110 -8.83 -1.39 -11.70
CA SER A 110 -8.84 -1.53 -10.23
C SER A 110 -9.75 -0.48 -9.59
N GLN A 111 -10.20 -0.75 -8.38
CA GLN A 111 -10.91 0.20 -7.53
C GLN A 111 -10.14 0.38 -6.23
N SER A 112 -10.03 1.62 -5.77
CA SER A 112 -9.02 2.01 -4.78
C SER A 112 -9.57 2.89 -3.67
N LEU A 113 -8.98 2.71 -2.46
CA LEU A 113 -9.05 3.61 -1.32
C LEU A 113 -7.68 4.25 -1.12
N TYR A 114 -7.64 5.54 -0.86
CA TYR A 114 -6.42 6.29 -0.55
C TYR A 114 -6.43 6.73 0.91
N LEU A 115 -5.34 6.48 1.62
CA LEU A 115 -5.19 6.80 3.03
C LEU A 115 -3.73 7.12 3.37
N ARG A 116 -3.46 7.46 4.62
CA ARG A 116 -2.11 7.72 5.11
C ARG A 116 -1.69 6.68 6.14
N ASP A 117 -0.43 6.23 6.02
CA ASP A 117 0.20 5.47 7.10
C ASP A 117 0.48 6.39 8.31
N PRO A 118 0.92 5.84 9.46
CA PRO A 118 1.20 6.66 10.65
C PRO A 118 2.21 7.78 10.45
N ASP A 119 3.12 7.67 9.49
CA ASP A 119 4.14 8.69 9.19
C ASP A 119 3.72 9.67 8.09
N GLY A 120 2.51 9.51 7.53
CA GLY A 120 1.96 10.37 6.48
C GLY A 120 2.32 9.96 5.05
N ASN A 121 2.88 8.77 4.84
CA ASN A 121 3.03 8.21 3.51
C ASN A 121 1.65 7.86 2.93
N GLU A 122 1.41 8.20 1.68
CA GLU A 122 0.18 7.80 1.01
C GLU A 122 0.23 6.31 0.65
N VAL A 123 -0.86 5.62 0.98
CA VAL A 123 -1.08 4.20 0.69
C VAL A 123 -2.36 4.07 -0.11
N GLU A 124 -2.29 3.39 -1.24
CA GLU A 124 -3.44 2.96 -2.01
C GLU A 124 -3.77 1.51 -1.68
N LEU A 125 -4.96 1.24 -1.18
CA LEU A 125 -5.48 -0.11 -1.05
C LEU A 125 -6.44 -0.37 -2.20
N TYR A 126 -6.19 -1.44 -2.97
CA TYR A 126 -6.99 -1.69 -4.16
C TYR A 126 -7.41 -3.13 -4.33
N VAL A 127 -8.48 -3.31 -5.09
CA VAL A 127 -8.92 -4.58 -5.65
C VAL A 127 -8.83 -4.51 -7.17
N ASP A 128 -8.44 -5.61 -7.80
CA ASP A 128 -8.43 -5.67 -9.26
C ASP A 128 -9.84 -5.92 -9.80
N ALA A 129 -10.13 -5.30 -10.95
CA ALA A 129 -11.19 -5.75 -11.83
C ALA A 129 -10.78 -7.07 -12.51
N ASP A 130 -11.74 -7.70 -13.20
CA ASP A 130 -11.42 -8.91 -13.99
C ASP A 130 -10.23 -8.65 -14.93
N GLU A 131 -9.25 -9.52 -14.91
CA GLU A 131 -8.00 -9.36 -15.68
C GLU A 131 -8.23 -9.27 -17.19
N SER A 132 -9.35 -9.79 -17.68
CA SER A 132 -9.72 -9.70 -19.10
C SER A 132 -9.87 -8.24 -19.56
N VAL A 133 -10.17 -7.31 -18.65
CA VAL A 133 -10.35 -5.88 -18.95
C VAL A 133 -9.06 -5.32 -19.55
N TRP A 134 -7.92 -5.49 -18.88
CA TRP A 134 -6.64 -4.96 -19.34
C TRP A 134 -5.92 -5.92 -20.30
N LYS A 135 -6.13 -7.23 -20.21
CA LYS A 135 -5.57 -8.21 -21.17
C LYS A 135 -6.13 -8.01 -22.56
N LYS A 136 -7.43 -7.76 -22.68
CA LYS A 136 -8.09 -7.48 -23.98
C LYS A 136 -7.82 -6.07 -24.50
N ASN A 137 -7.73 -5.11 -23.60
CA ASN A 137 -7.48 -3.70 -23.92
C ASN A 137 -6.45 -3.09 -22.96
N PRO A 138 -5.14 -3.19 -23.23
CA PRO A 138 -4.11 -2.61 -22.38
C PRO A 138 -4.26 -1.10 -22.12
N ALA A 139 -4.90 -0.37 -23.02
CA ALA A 139 -5.19 1.06 -22.83
C ALA A 139 -6.15 1.34 -21.67
N SER A 140 -6.89 0.34 -21.19
CA SER A 140 -7.75 0.46 -20.00
C SER A 140 -6.98 0.88 -18.75
N VAL A 141 -5.68 0.57 -18.67
CA VAL A 141 -4.80 0.95 -17.54
C VAL A 141 -4.66 2.47 -17.41
N VAL A 142 -4.76 3.19 -18.52
CA VAL A 142 -4.65 4.67 -18.57
C VAL A 142 -6.00 5.33 -18.91
N ALA A 143 -7.10 4.61 -18.70
CA ALA A 143 -8.44 5.17 -18.87
C ALA A 143 -8.68 6.31 -17.85
N PRO A 144 -9.58 7.27 -18.15
CA PRO A 144 -9.92 8.34 -17.21
C PRO A 144 -10.38 7.80 -15.86
N ILE A 145 -9.84 8.38 -14.79
CA ILE A 145 -10.22 8.05 -13.41
C ILE A 145 -11.65 8.54 -13.16
N ARG A 146 -12.47 7.70 -12.54
CA ARG A 146 -13.86 8.00 -12.19
C ARG A 146 -14.06 8.01 -10.68
N PRO A 147 -15.01 8.79 -10.16
CA PRO A 147 -15.41 8.68 -8.75
C PRO A 147 -15.90 7.27 -8.43
N LEU A 148 -15.51 6.76 -7.24
CA LEU A 148 -15.99 5.50 -6.71
C LEU A 148 -16.90 5.76 -5.51
N HIS A 149 -18.05 5.10 -5.48
CA HIS A 149 -19.01 5.12 -4.38
C HIS A 149 -19.18 3.68 -3.85
N LEU A 150 -18.88 3.47 -2.56
CA LEU A 150 -18.92 2.17 -1.89
C LEU A 150 -20.02 2.10 -0.83
#